data_f80f2cfc6e842940372b2aa4bafbd3f3
#
_entry.id   f80f2cfc6e842940372b2aa4bafbd3f3
#
_cell.length_a   1.000
_cell.length_b   1.000
_cell.length_c   1.000
_cell.angle_alpha   90.00
_cell.angle_beta   90.00
_cell.angle_gamma   90.00
#
_symmetry.space_group_name_H-M   'P 1'
#
loop_
_entity.id
_entity.type
_entity.pdbx_description
1 polymer ?
#
loop_
_entity_poly.entity_id
_entity_poly.type
_entity_poly.pdbx_seq_one_letter_code
_entity_poly.pdbx_strand_id
1 'polypeptide(L)'
;MTSVNRRFSLWLCAIVAFAALLRLQGIHDPLLDHPAWRQGDTASIARNFALLQYNIMYPQTNYDGPPPNYVELELQIVPFLAATLYKIFGVHEIFGRLITLIFSLGTVAVVGLFGRWLFTSALAGLGAALFFAIFPGSIYYGRTFTPDCAMVFFLTAALYVVTRLVVEDEVISQRALARATALLTLAYLAKPVAVAGIIPVVGTLWERIRGGRTMRPTAIGVLLVVPLIILWLYDARVSEHAEWHWASGITSLHVIPALKAALTTGSGFAMKFAQFREVLGLLRATMLGTIPFLLSIAGFVALIWTNARSKALLWGWLIGGLIYTYVVVTVERVDYYMYLLLPLCALVIGALIARFADWVESVDAALPARYAMLALVPVAAIVCTLQARAAIAPYYAYNKQAYRNAVFLNHTLAPGALVVVGHYGPDVLYYINRYGWEEDPYLWTPFDEESAIRKGARYYISIEDNRLRRNPELCAWLQRFPVLNPKAEWPVYVTDPAHERPGADAFWRAFRGAEAHGAGRAFLDVHRVCLVKGSVASI
;
A
#
# COMPACT_ATOMS: atom_id res chain seq x y z
N MET A 1 6.80 24.03 31.15
CA MET A 1 6.99 22.58 30.91
C MET A 1 7.88 22.02 32.02
N THR A 2 7.44 21.00 32.74
CA THR A 2 8.27 20.32 33.75
C THR A 2 9.49 19.68 33.09
N SER A 3 10.59 19.51 33.84
CA SER A 3 11.85 18.90 33.35
C SER A 3 11.63 17.51 32.71
N VAL A 4 10.70 16.73 33.25
CA VAL A 4 10.30 15.39 32.74
C VAL A 4 9.65 15.50 31.36
N ASN A 5 8.79 16.50 31.13
CA ASN A 5 8.15 16.70 29.82
C ASN A 5 9.18 17.11 28.76
N ARG A 6 10.18 17.91 29.12
CA ARG A 6 11.26 18.32 28.21
C ARG A 6 12.14 17.15 27.81
N ARG A 7 12.52 16.29 28.75
CA ARG A 7 13.32 15.08 28.45
C ARG A 7 12.60 14.11 27.53
N PHE A 8 11.33 13.82 27.80
CA PHE A 8 10.52 12.98 26.91
C PHE A 8 10.46 13.53 25.47
N SER A 9 10.17 14.84 25.33
CA SER A 9 10.09 15.47 24.00
C SER A 9 11.44 15.40 23.26
N LEU A 10 12.56 15.61 23.93
CA LEU A 10 13.89 15.51 23.32
C LEU A 10 14.18 14.08 22.82
N TRP A 11 13.90 13.06 23.62
CA TRP A 11 14.09 11.67 23.20
C TRP A 11 13.13 11.27 22.07
N LEU A 12 11.88 11.72 22.10
CA LEU A 12 10.94 11.48 21.02
C LEU A 12 11.41 12.13 19.71
N CYS A 13 11.90 13.38 19.76
CA CYS A 13 12.50 14.03 18.58
C CYS A 13 13.73 13.28 18.06
N ALA A 14 14.58 12.76 18.96
CA ALA A 14 15.73 11.93 18.55
C ALA A 14 15.29 10.62 17.86
N ILE A 15 14.24 9.96 18.35
CA ILE A 15 13.67 8.77 17.71
C ILE A 15 13.06 9.11 16.34
N VAL A 16 12.35 10.23 16.21
CA VAL A 16 11.80 10.69 14.92
C VAL A 16 12.91 11.00 13.93
N ALA A 17 13.99 11.67 14.35
CA ALA A 17 15.16 11.92 13.51
C ALA A 17 15.86 10.62 13.09
N PHE A 18 16.02 9.67 14.00
CA PHE A 18 16.54 8.34 13.69
C PHE A 18 15.63 7.59 12.69
N ALA A 19 14.30 7.64 12.89
CA ALA A 19 13.33 7.08 11.98
C ALA A 19 13.43 7.71 10.57
N ALA A 20 13.66 9.02 10.47
CA ALA A 20 13.89 9.70 9.20
C ALA A 20 15.13 9.14 8.49
N LEU A 21 16.26 9.03 9.20
CA LEU A 21 17.50 8.47 8.63
C LEU A 21 17.32 7.07 8.07
N LEU A 22 16.60 6.18 8.78
CA LEU A 22 16.32 4.83 8.30
C LEU A 22 15.51 4.79 7.00
N ARG A 23 14.68 5.81 6.74
CA ARG A 23 13.77 5.90 5.59
C ARG A 23 14.36 6.65 4.38
N LEU A 24 15.55 7.22 4.50
CA LEU A 24 16.21 7.90 3.39
C LEU A 24 16.81 6.95 2.35
N GLN A 25 17.00 5.67 2.70
CA GLN A 25 17.51 4.68 1.76
C GLN A 25 16.58 4.56 0.55
N GLY A 26 17.12 4.73 -0.66
CA GLY A 26 16.37 4.63 -1.91
C GLY A 26 15.34 5.74 -2.14
N ILE A 27 15.45 6.88 -1.45
CA ILE A 27 14.50 8.00 -1.59
C ILE A 27 14.52 8.62 -3.00
N HIS A 28 15.63 8.48 -3.72
CA HIS A 28 15.85 8.98 -5.08
C HIS A 28 15.73 7.88 -6.15
N ASP A 29 15.54 6.60 -5.74
CA ASP A 29 15.43 5.51 -6.70
C ASP A 29 14.13 5.62 -7.51
N PRO A 30 14.08 5.11 -8.74
CA PRO A 30 12.85 5.02 -9.52
C PRO A 30 11.75 4.27 -8.74
N LEU A 31 10.49 4.55 -9.06
CA LEU A 31 9.32 3.91 -8.45
C LEU A 31 9.08 2.47 -8.94
N LEU A 32 10.16 1.78 -9.35
CA LEU A 32 10.16 0.39 -9.83
C LEU A 32 10.58 -0.59 -8.74
N ASP A 33 10.86 -0.10 -7.53
CA ASP A 33 11.05 -0.93 -6.36
C ASP A 33 9.68 -1.36 -5.77
N HIS A 34 9.68 -2.33 -4.86
CA HIS A 34 8.42 -2.90 -4.32
C HIS A 34 7.55 -1.86 -3.58
N PRO A 35 6.26 -1.81 -3.77
CA PRO A 35 5.42 -2.40 -4.80
C PRO A 35 5.34 -1.49 -6.04
N ALA A 36 6.10 -1.82 -7.09
CA ALA A 36 6.23 -0.98 -8.30
C ALA A 36 4.87 -0.61 -8.89
N TRP A 37 3.98 -1.59 -9.03
CA TRP A 37 2.62 -1.40 -9.52
C TRP A 37 1.90 -0.25 -8.79
N ARG A 38 1.84 -0.32 -7.45
CA ARG A 38 1.11 0.68 -6.65
C ARG A 38 1.78 2.06 -6.64
N GLN A 39 3.11 2.10 -6.71
CA GLN A 39 3.84 3.37 -6.80
C GLN A 39 3.66 4.03 -8.17
N GLY A 40 3.70 3.26 -9.26
CA GLY A 40 3.45 3.75 -10.62
C GLY A 40 2.03 4.33 -10.79
N ASP A 41 1.03 3.60 -10.28
CA ASP A 41 -0.36 4.05 -10.23
C ASP A 41 -0.52 5.38 -9.46
N THR A 42 -0.03 5.42 -8.23
CA THR A 42 -0.09 6.63 -7.39
C THR A 42 0.64 7.83 -8.01
N ALA A 43 1.78 7.59 -8.64
CA ALA A 43 2.56 8.63 -9.30
C ALA A 43 1.90 9.14 -10.59
N SER A 44 1.25 8.25 -11.35
CA SER A 44 0.49 8.65 -12.54
C SER A 44 -0.67 9.58 -12.18
N ILE A 45 -1.41 9.25 -11.12
CA ILE A 45 -2.49 10.10 -10.61
C ILE A 45 -1.94 11.47 -10.16
N ALA A 46 -0.81 11.49 -9.43
CA ALA A 46 -0.18 12.74 -9.00
C ALA A 46 0.23 13.62 -10.20
N ARG A 47 0.83 13.00 -11.23
CA ARG A 47 1.23 13.70 -12.46
C ARG A 47 0.00 14.26 -13.19
N ASN A 48 -1.06 13.48 -13.30
CA ASN A 48 -2.30 13.88 -13.97
C ASN A 48 -3.02 15.00 -13.21
N PHE A 49 -3.04 14.99 -11.88
CA PHE A 49 -3.51 16.15 -11.12
C PHE A 49 -2.70 17.42 -11.42
N ALA A 50 -1.40 17.32 -11.58
CA ALA A 50 -0.55 18.50 -11.85
C ALA A 50 -0.73 19.02 -13.28
N LEU A 51 -0.83 18.14 -14.28
CA LEU A 51 -0.73 18.47 -15.69
C LEU A 51 -2.08 18.56 -16.42
N LEU A 52 -3.07 17.76 -16.01
CA LEU A 52 -4.38 17.71 -16.69
C LEU A 52 -5.47 18.44 -15.93
N GLN A 53 -5.78 18.01 -14.69
CA GLN A 53 -6.90 18.55 -13.93
C GLN A 53 -6.59 18.58 -12.43
N TYR A 54 -6.30 19.77 -11.91
CA TYR A 54 -5.99 19.96 -10.49
C TYR A 54 -7.28 20.00 -9.65
N ASN A 55 -7.89 18.81 -9.48
CA ASN A 55 -9.08 18.61 -8.67
C ASN A 55 -9.04 17.21 -8.04
N ILE A 56 -8.98 17.14 -6.71
CA ILE A 56 -8.85 15.89 -5.94
C ILE A 56 -10.02 14.90 -6.16
N MET A 57 -11.18 15.41 -6.61
CA MET A 57 -12.37 14.60 -6.89
C MET A 57 -12.34 13.91 -8.27
N TYR A 58 -11.30 14.16 -9.08
CA TYR A 58 -11.16 13.64 -10.44
C TYR A 58 -9.81 12.96 -10.63
N PRO A 59 -9.53 11.85 -9.87
CA PRO A 59 -8.31 11.09 -10.07
C PRO A 59 -8.29 10.41 -11.43
N GLN A 60 -7.16 10.49 -12.13
CA GLN A 60 -6.97 9.93 -13.46
C GLN A 60 -5.70 9.08 -13.50
N THR A 61 -5.78 7.89 -14.10
CA THR A 61 -4.64 7.00 -14.37
C THR A 61 -4.09 7.22 -15.78
N ASN A 62 -2.99 6.53 -16.10
CA ASN A 62 -2.41 6.54 -17.46
C ASN A 62 -2.94 5.41 -18.34
N TYR A 63 -3.56 4.39 -17.75
CA TYR A 63 -3.99 3.16 -18.42
C TYR A 63 -5.50 3.16 -18.67
N ASP A 64 -5.99 2.11 -19.32
CA ASP A 64 -7.36 1.90 -19.77
C ASP A 64 -7.80 2.80 -20.93
N GLY A 65 -6.84 3.45 -21.63
CA GLY A 65 -7.12 4.17 -22.87
C GLY A 65 -6.63 5.62 -22.92
N PRO A 66 -7.22 6.44 -23.81
CA PRO A 66 -6.93 7.86 -23.88
C PRO A 66 -7.52 8.62 -22.68
N PRO A 67 -6.86 9.73 -22.22
CA PRO A 67 -7.45 10.56 -21.17
C PRO A 67 -8.78 11.20 -21.64
N PRO A 68 -9.72 11.50 -20.71
CA PRO A 68 -9.61 11.34 -19.27
C PRO A 68 -9.94 9.91 -18.81
N ASN A 69 -9.02 9.29 -18.03
CA ASN A 69 -9.24 7.98 -17.41
C ASN A 69 -9.52 8.17 -15.93
N TYR A 70 -10.72 8.60 -15.60
CA TYR A 70 -11.14 8.76 -14.21
C TYR A 70 -11.29 7.40 -13.56
N VAL A 71 -10.73 7.26 -12.36
CA VAL A 71 -10.70 6.01 -11.62
C VAL A 71 -11.40 6.14 -10.28
N GLU A 72 -12.21 5.14 -9.93
CA GLU A 72 -12.85 5.03 -8.62
C GLU A 72 -11.86 4.43 -7.61
N LEU A 73 -11.23 5.28 -6.82
CA LEU A 73 -10.29 4.90 -5.76
C LEU A 73 -10.55 5.73 -4.50
N GLU A 74 -9.80 5.44 -3.44
CA GLU A 74 -9.77 6.26 -2.23
C GLU A 74 -9.41 7.73 -2.54
N LEU A 75 -9.73 8.65 -1.60
CA LEU A 75 -9.36 10.06 -1.74
C LEU A 75 -7.84 10.20 -1.83
N GLN A 76 -7.36 10.66 -2.96
CA GLN A 76 -5.96 10.69 -3.35
C GLN A 76 -5.17 11.79 -2.64
N ILE A 77 -5.13 11.77 -1.28
CA ILE A 77 -4.49 12.81 -0.46
C ILE A 77 -2.99 12.93 -0.78
N VAL A 78 -2.27 11.80 -0.78
CA VAL A 78 -0.81 11.79 -1.02
C VAL A 78 -0.48 12.22 -2.45
N PRO A 79 -1.12 11.68 -3.51
CA PRO A 79 -0.95 12.16 -4.88
C PRO A 79 -1.28 13.62 -5.07
N PHE A 80 -2.35 14.11 -4.44
CA PHE A 80 -2.76 15.50 -4.58
C PHE A 80 -1.78 16.49 -3.93
N LEU A 81 -1.24 16.14 -2.76
CA LEU A 81 -0.17 16.91 -2.12
C LEU A 81 1.11 16.89 -2.95
N ALA A 82 1.46 15.73 -3.55
CA ALA A 82 2.59 15.64 -4.48
C ALA A 82 2.37 16.51 -5.73
N ALA A 83 1.16 16.47 -6.30
CA ALA A 83 0.78 17.31 -7.44
C ALA A 83 0.90 18.82 -7.13
N THR A 84 0.60 19.23 -5.90
CA THR A 84 0.80 20.62 -5.46
C THR A 84 2.27 21.03 -5.58
N LEU A 85 3.19 20.15 -5.12
CA LEU A 85 4.63 20.38 -5.27
C LEU A 85 5.10 20.29 -6.72
N TYR A 86 4.52 19.39 -7.51
CA TYR A 86 4.81 19.27 -8.95
C TYR A 86 4.46 20.55 -9.71
N LYS A 87 3.38 21.24 -9.34
CA LYS A 87 3.01 22.55 -9.95
C LYS A 87 4.01 23.66 -9.66
N ILE A 88 4.74 23.57 -8.56
CA ILE A 88 5.70 24.61 -8.11
C ILE A 88 7.11 24.27 -8.62
N PHE A 89 7.53 23.03 -8.51
CA PHE A 89 8.92 22.60 -8.71
C PHE A 89 9.12 21.69 -9.93
N GLY A 90 8.06 21.37 -10.67
CA GLY A 90 8.09 20.35 -11.72
C GLY A 90 7.83 18.94 -11.18
N VAL A 91 7.61 18.00 -12.12
CA VAL A 91 7.30 16.59 -11.78
C VAL A 91 8.58 15.89 -11.32
N HIS A 92 8.67 15.62 -10.01
CA HIS A 92 9.76 14.89 -9.38
C HIS A 92 9.21 13.88 -8.37
N GLU A 93 9.48 12.62 -8.57
CA GLU A 93 8.95 11.48 -7.77
C GLU A 93 9.29 11.57 -6.28
N ILE A 94 10.42 12.21 -5.97
CA ILE A 94 10.86 12.44 -4.59
C ILE A 94 9.82 13.15 -3.74
N PHE A 95 9.01 14.05 -4.32
CA PHE A 95 7.99 14.78 -3.54
C PHE A 95 6.91 13.84 -3.02
N GLY A 96 6.48 12.84 -3.81
CA GLY A 96 5.55 11.82 -3.34
C GLY A 96 6.11 11.02 -2.17
N ARG A 97 7.37 10.60 -2.28
CA ARG A 97 8.08 9.88 -1.21
C ARG A 97 8.28 10.74 0.05
N LEU A 98 8.61 12.03 -0.10
CA LEU A 98 8.76 12.95 1.03
C LEU A 98 7.43 13.18 1.77
N ILE A 99 6.32 13.30 1.05
CA ILE A 99 5.00 13.42 1.69
C ILE A 99 4.67 12.15 2.48
N THR A 100 4.90 10.97 1.90
CA THR A 100 4.73 9.70 2.61
C THR A 100 5.62 9.62 3.84
N LEU A 101 6.89 10.06 3.72
CA LEU A 101 7.84 10.13 4.84
C LEU A 101 7.31 11.03 5.98
N ILE A 102 6.75 12.20 5.66
CA ILE A 102 6.18 13.12 6.66
C ILE A 102 5.04 12.44 7.44
N PHE A 103 4.12 11.76 6.77
CA PHE A 103 3.05 11.00 7.43
C PHE A 103 3.60 9.87 8.30
N SER A 104 4.60 9.14 7.81
CA SER A 104 5.26 8.07 8.57
C SER A 104 5.93 8.60 9.84
N LEU A 105 6.67 9.69 9.76
CA LEU A 105 7.31 10.34 10.91
C LEU A 105 6.27 10.92 11.88
N GLY A 106 5.19 11.47 11.36
CA GLY A 106 4.03 11.88 12.15
C GLY A 106 3.44 10.72 12.95
N THR A 107 3.35 9.53 12.33
CA THR A 107 2.89 8.31 13.03
C THR A 107 3.84 7.90 14.16
N VAL A 108 5.17 7.95 13.94
CA VAL A 108 6.16 7.70 15.01
C VAL A 108 5.91 8.61 16.21
N ALA A 109 5.71 9.90 15.96
CA ALA A 109 5.45 10.89 17.00
C ALA A 109 4.12 10.62 17.73
N VAL A 110 3.05 10.36 16.98
CA VAL A 110 1.72 10.07 17.55
C VAL A 110 1.74 8.79 18.37
N VAL A 111 2.37 7.73 17.91
CA VAL A 111 2.52 6.45 18.66
C VAL A 111 3.26 6.69 19.98
N GLY A 112 4.31 7.51 19.99
CA GLY A 112 5.03 7.87 21.19
C GLY A 112 4.18 8.65 22.20
N LEU A 113 3.43 9.65 21.73
CA LEU A 113 2.52 10.45 22.56
C LEU A 113 1.37 9.58 23.07
N PHE A 114 0.81 8.74 22.22
CA PHE A 114 -0.28 7.84 22.55
C PHE A 114 0.13 6.80 23.60
N GLY A 115 1.27 6.12 23.41
CA GLY A 115 1.79 5.15 24.36
C GLY A 115 2.07 5.77 25.73
N ARG A 116 2.68 6.96 25.75
CA ARG A 116 2.90 7.69 27.00
C ARG A 116 1.61 8.01 27.73
N TRP A 117 0.60 8.48 27.01
CA TRP A 117 -0.70 8.82 27.61
C TRP A 117 -1.45 7.56 28.03
N LEU A 118 -1.49 6.53 27.18
CA LEU A 118 -2.28 5.32 27.39
C LEU A 118 -1.81 4.51 28.61
N PHE A 119 -0.49 4.41 28.80
CA PHE A 119 0.14 3.65 29.88
C PHE A 119 0.67 4.54 31.00
N THR A 120 0.47 5.84 30.95
CA THR A 120 1.01 6.82 31.92
C THR A 120 2.50 6.73 32.16
N SER A 121 3.25 6.23 31.17
CA SER A 121 4.69 5.95 31.23
C SER A 121 5.45 6.59 30.06
N ALA A 122 6.49 7.35 30.37
CA ALA A 122 7.38 7.91 29.35
C ALA A 122 8.13 6.79 28.60
N LEU A 123 8.54 5.73 29.30
CA LEU A 123 9.22 4.57 28.72
C LEU A 123 8.31 3.81 27.77
N ALA A 124 7.04 3.62 28.13
CA ALA A 124 6.06 3.00 27.23
C ALA A 124 5.91 3.81 25.92
N GLY A 125 5.83 5.14 26.02
CA GLY A 125 5.76 6.00 24.85
C GLY A 125 7.02 5.97 23.97
N LEU A 126 8.21 6.10 24.57
CA LEU A 126 9.48 6.06 23.84
C LEU A 126 9.73 4.68 23.23
N GLY A 127 9.44 3.60 23.98
CA GLY A 127 9.53 2.23 23.48
C GLY A 127 8.61 1.97 22.29
N ALA A 128 7.36 2.43 22.38
CA ALA A 128 6.40 2.33 21.28
C ALA A 128 6.88 3.10 20.03
N ALA A 129 7.34 4.35 20.20
CA ALA A 129 7.87 5.14 19.09
C ALA A 129 9.10 4.47 18.45
N LEU A 130 10.04 3.95 19.27
CA LEU A 130 11.24 3.29 18.79
C LEU A 130 10.91 2.02 18.00
N PHE A 131 10.06 1.14 18.53
CA PHE A 131 9.73 -0.09 17.83
C PHE A 131 8.93 0.16 16.55
N PHE A 132 7.99 1.12 16.55
CA PHE A 132 7.35 1.53 15.30
C PHE A 132 8.36 2.08 14.30
N ALA A 133 9.36 2.83 14.73
CA ALA A 133 10.41 3.39 13.87
C ALA A 133 11.26 2.33 13.18
N ILE A 134 11.52 1.18 13.85
CA ILE A 134 12.44 0.13 13.39
C ILE A 134 11.76 -1.11 12.81
N PHE A 135 10.44 -1.22 12.82
CA PHE A 135 9.75 -2.32 12.12
C PHE A 135 10.09 -2.31 10.62
N PRO A 136 10.40 -3.47 10.02
CA PRO A 136 10.75 -3.56 8.58
C PRO A 136 9.73 -2.86 7.69
N GLY A 137 8.44 -3.19 7.84
CA GLY A 137 7.36 -2.58 7.07
C GLY A 137 7.26 -1.07 7.31
N SER A 138 7.50 -0.59 8.53
CA SER A 138 7.48 0.85 8.83
C SER A 138 8.66 1.60 8.21
N ILE A 139 9.84 0.98 8.14
CA ILE A 139 11.01 1.56 7.46
C ILE A 139 10.75 1.66 5.97
N TYR A 140 10.35 0.55 5.34
CA TYR A 140 10.25 0.47 3.90
C TYR A 140 9.05 1.25 3.36
N TYR A 141 7.83 0.92 3.81
CA TYR A 141 6.61 1.59 3.37
C TYR A 141 6.50 3.03 3.87
N GLY A 142 7.26 3.39 4.92
CA GLY A 142 7.37 4.76 5.41
C GLY A 142 7.95 5.76 4.42
N ARG A 143 8.44 5.32 3.25
CA ARG A 143 8.95 6.17 2.18
C ARG A 143 8.38 5.84 0.80
N THR A 144 7.62 4.76 0.63
CA THR A 144 7.03 4.39 -0.66
C THR A 144 5.91 5.35 -1.06
N PHE A 145 5.83 5.67 -2.33
CA PHE A 145 4.80 6.60 -2.82
C PHE A 145 3.43 5.93 -2.89
N THR A 146 2.83 5.70 -1.73
CA THR A 146 1.52 5.04 -1.56
C THR A 146 0.66 5.76 -0.52
N PRO A 147 -0.67 5.59 -0.51
CA PRO A 147 -1.58 6.24 0.44
C PRO A 147 -1.51 5.69 1.87
N ASP A 148 -0.88 4.52 2.08
CA ASP A 148 -0.95 3.76 3.33
C ASP A 148 -0.44 4.52 4.55
N CYS A 149 0.64 5.28 4.41
CA CYS A 149 1.18 6.08 5.52
C CYS A 149 0.24 7.19 5.97
N ALA A 150 -0.46 7.84 5.04
CA ALA A 150 -1.45 8.86 5.38
C ALA A 150 -2.63 8.23 6.14
N MET A 151 -3.12 7.10 5.67
CA MET A 151 -4.18 6.34 6.33
C MET A 151 -3.78 5.95 7.76
N VAL A 152 -2.61 5.34 7.96
CA VAL A 152 -2.15 4.90 9.30
C VAL A 152 -1.91 6.08 10.22
N PHE A 153 -1.39 7.20 9.71
CA PHE A 153 -1.25 8.43 10.47
C PHE A 153 -2.59 8.95 10.97
N PHE A 154 -3.55 9.14 10.07
CA PHE A 154 -4.87 9.65 10.44
C PHE A 154 -5.62 8.70 11.36
N LEU A 155 -5.58 7.39 11.10
CA LEU A 155 -6.21 6.39 11.96
C LEU A 155 -5.60 6.38 13.37
N THR A 156 -4.27 6.36 13.48
CA THR A 156 -3.58 6.35 14.78
C THR A 156 -3.85 7.64 15.57
N ALA A 157 -3.81 8.78 14.89
CA ALA A 157 -4.13 10.08 15.48
C ALA A 157 -5.62 10.15 15.90
N ALA A 158 -6.53 9.64 15.06
CA ALA A 158 -7.94 9.56 15.38
C ALA A 158 -8.19 8.72 16.64
N LEU A 159 -7.65 7.50 16.69
CA LEU A 159 -7.79 6.60 17.85
C LEU A 159 -7.22 7.24 19.12
N TYR A 160 -6.08 7.94 19.03
CA TYR A 160 -5.53 8.68 20.15
C TYR A 160 -6.47 9.79 20.64
N VAL A 161 -6.97 10.64 19.72
CA VAL A 161 -7.85 11.76 20.08
C VAL A 161 -9.21 11.26 20.57
N VAL A 162 -9.81 10.26 19.91
CA VAL A 162 -11.08 9.64 20.32
C VAL A 162 -10.97 9.03 21.73
N THR A 163 -9.88 8.27 21.97
CA THR A 163 -9.71 7.61 23.26
C THR A 163 -9.53 8.63 24.38
N ARG A 164 -8.77 9.69 24.15
CA ARG A 164 -8.66 10.79 25.11
C ARG A 164 -9.99 11.47 25.38
N LEU A 165 -10.72 11.80 24.34
CA LEU A 165 -12.06 12.40 24.43
C LEU A 165 -13.02 11.54 25.24
N VAL A 166 -13.01 10.23 25.00
CA VAL A 166 -13.91 9.29 25.65
C VAL A 166 -13.51 8.99 27.10
N VAL A 167 -12.21 8.95 27.41
CA VAL A 167 -11.68 8.57 28.72
C VAL A 167 -11.52 9.76 29.67
N GLU A 168 -11.02 10.92 29.19
CA GLU A 168 -10.67 12.07 30.05
C GLU A 168 -11.83 13.04 30.24
N ASP A 169 -12.63 13.31 29.21
CA ASP A 169 -13.63 14.37 29.27
C ASP A 169 -14.89 13.92 30.01
N GLU A 170 -15.25 14.59 31.09
CA GLU A 170 -16.57 14.42 31.72
C GLU A 170 -17.67 14.98 30.81
N VAL A 171 -17.43 16.17 30.26
CA VAL A 171 -18.29 16.82 29.26
C VAL A 171 -17.53 16.92 27.95
N ILE A 172 -18.06 16.28 26.90
CA ILE A 172 -17.40 16.25 25.59
C ILE A 172 -17.43 17.62 24.94
N SER A 173 -16.25 18.17 24.75
CA SER A 173 -16.04 19.43 24.01
C SER A 173 -16.39 19.24 22.52
N GLN A 174 -17.21 20.14 21.95
CA GLN A 174 -17.55 20.11 20.52
C GLN A 174 -16.31 20.20 19.62
N ARG A 175 -15.30 21.00 20.03
CA ARG A 175 -14.04 21.11 19.27
C ARG A 175 -13.23 19.82 19.28
N ALA A 176 -13.22 19.09 20.38
CA ALA A 176 -12.52 17.82 20.48
C ALA A 176 -13.29 16.74 19.69
N LEU A 177 -14.62 16.74 19.75
CA LEU A 177 -15.47 15.86 18.95
C LEU A 177 -15.26 16.10 17.45
N ALA A 178 -15.29 17.36 17.00
CA ALA A 178 -15.06 17.71 15.60
C ALA A 178 -13.66 17.26 15.11
N ARG A 179 -12.61 17.45 15.93
CA ARG A 179 -11.26 16.96 15.60
C ARG A 179 -11.17 15.45 15.48
N ALA A 180 -11.79 14.73 16.43
CA ALA A 180 -11.84 13.27 16.40
C ALA A 180 -12.55 12.75 15.15
N THR A 181 -13.74 13.31 14.85
CA THR A 181 -14.53 12.97 13.66
C THR A 181 -13.79 13.29 12.38
N ALA A 182 -13.15 14.46 12.28
CA ALA A 182 -12.37 14.84 11.10
C ALA A 182 -11.19 13.89 10.84
N LEU A 183 -10.46 13.48 11.89
CA LEU A 183 -9.35 12.53 11.75
C LEU A 183 -9.84 11.13 11.34
N LEU A 184 -10.97 10.65 11.89
CA LEU A 184 -11.58 9.39 11.44
C LEU A 184 -12.02 9.47 9.97
N THR A 185 -12.66 10.57 9.60
CA THR A 185 -13.07 10.82 8.20
C THR A 185 -11.87 10.80 7.26
N LEU A 186 -10.80 11.52 7.61
CA LEU A 186 -9.56 11.53 6.79
C LEU A 186 -8.91 10.13 6.71
N ALA A 187 -8.96 9.35 7.79
CA ALA A 187 -8.46 7.97 7.77
C ALA A 187 -9.25 7.09 6.78
N TYR A 188 -10.59 7.18 6.83
CA TYR A 188 -11.48 6.38 5.97
C TYR A 188 -11.38 6.81 4.51
N LEU A 189 -11.31 8.11 4.26
CA LEU A 189 -11.12 8.66 2.91
C LEU A 189 -9.73 8.34 2.35
N ALA A 190 -8.67 8.38 3.17
CA ALA A 190 -7.31 8.05 2.73
C ALA A 190 -7.17 6.58 2.31
N LYS A 191 -7.91 5.67 2.96
CA LYS A 191 -8.06 4.27 2.54
C LYS A 191 -9.25 3.64 3.26
N PRO A 192 -10.29 3.17 2.54
CA PRO A 192 -11.53 2.65 3.15
C PRO A 192 -11.33 1.51 4.15
N VAL A 193 -10.24 0.75 4.05
CA VAL A 193 -9.90 -0.32 5.01
C VAL A 193 -9.71 0.19 6.44
N ALA A 194 -9.46 1.48 6.64
CA ALA A 194 -9.39 2.12 7.96
C ALA A 194 -10.72 2.07 8.73
N VAL A 195 -11.84 1.73 8.06
CA VAL A 195 -13.14 1.45 8.71
C VAL A 195 -13.02 0.33 9.75
N ALA A 196 -12.06 -0.58 9.64
CA ALA A 196 -11.71 -1.53 10.71
C ALA A 196 -11.43 -0.84 12.06
N GLY A 197 -11.04 0.44 12.06
CA GLY A 197 -10.88 1.29 13.23
C GLY A 197 -12.16 1.61 13.98
N ILE A 198 -13.34 1.30 13.43
CA ILE A 198 -14.62 1.45 14.15
C ILE A 198 -14.70 0.53 15.39
N ILE A 199 -14.09 -0.66 15.29
CA ILE A 199 -14.14 -1.66 16.37
C ILE A 199 -13.41 -1.16 17.63
N PRO A 200 -12.17 -0.64 17.59
CA PRO A 200 -11.54 -0.03 18.76
C PRO A 200 -12.28 1.21 19.28
N VAL A 201 -12.91 2.02 18.40
CA VAL A 201 -13.74 3.15 18.83
C VAL A 201 -14.94 2.66 19.63
N VAL A 202 -15.67 1.68 19.11
CA VAL A 202 -16.82 1.05 19.81
C VAL A 202 -16.36 0.42 21.13
N GLY A 203 -15.24 -0.27 21.16
CA GLY A 203 -14.65 -0.82 22.37
C GLY A 203 -14.39 0.24 23.44
N THR A 204 -13.83 1.39 23.06
CA THR A 204 -13.58 2.50 23.98
C THR A 204 -14.88 3.13 24.49
N LEU A 205 -15.88 3.29 23.63
CA LEU A 205 -17.21 3.79 24.01
C LEU A 205 -17.91 2.82 24.99
N TRP A 206 -17.82 1.54 24.71
CA TRP A 206 -18.35 0.49 25.59
C TRP A 206 -17.71 0.51 26.97
N GLU A 207 -16.39 0.66 27.07
CA GLU A 207 -15.66 0.76 28.33
C GLU A 207 -16.12 1.97 29.15
N ARG A 208 -16.36 3.13 28.50
CA ARG A 208 -16.92 4.32 29.13
C ARG A 208 -18.32 4.07 29.71
N ILE A 209 -19.21 3.50 28.89
CA ILE A 209 -20.61 3.23 29.30
C ILE A 209 -20.63 2.23 30.46
N ARG A 210 -19.84 1.16 30.38
CA ARG A 210 -19.70 0.16 31.43
C ARG A 210 -19.16 0.74 32.75
N GLY A 211 -18.31 1.77 32.64
CA GLY A 211 -17.79 2.52 33.79
C GLY A 211 -18.79 3.52 34.39
N GLY A 212 -20.07 3.50 33.99
CA GLY A 212 -21.12 4.37 34.48
C GLY A 212 -21.10 5.81 33.95
N ARG A 213 -20.24 6.08 32.97
CA ARG A 213 -20.13 7.40 32.34
C ARG A 213 -20.95 7.42 31.04
N THR A 214 -21.99 8.26 31.02
CA THR A 214 -22.83 8.40 29.82
C THR A 214 -22.19 9.31 28.77
N MET A 215 -22.58 9.11 27.53
CA MET A 215 -22.25 9.98 26.41
C MET A 215 -23.55 10.33 25.68
N ARG A 216 -23.67 11.57 25.21
CA ARG A 216 -24.85 11.97 24.44
C ARG A 216 -24.96 11.10 23.18
N PRO A 217 -26.12 10.50 22.87
CA PRO A 217 -26.30 9.68 21.67
C PRO A 217 -25.89 10.39 20.38
N THR A 218 -26.13 11.71 20.31
CA THR A 218 -25.69 12.55 19.18
C THR A 218 -24.18 12.56 18.99
N ALA A 219 -23.39 12.60 20.06
CA ALA A 219 -21.92 12.57 19.96
C ALA A 219 -21.41 11.20 19.53
N ILE A 220 -22.06 10.11 19.97
CA ILE A 220 -21.77 8.74 19.48
C ILE A 220 -22.09 8.65 17.99
N GLY A 221 -23.28 9.13 17.57
CA GLY A 221 -23.66 9.16 16.15
C GLY A 221 -22.69 9.96 15.30
N VAL A 222 -22.25 11.14 15.76
CA VAL A 222 -21.25 11.96 15.04
C VAL A 222 -19.95 11.20 14.84
N LEU A 223 -19.43 10.53 15.86
CA LEU A 223 -18.18 9.76 15.76
C LEU A 223 -18.28 8.54 14.85
N LEU A 224 -19.39 7.80 14.89
CA LEU A 224 -19.51 6.53 14.20
C LEU A 224 -20.12 6.67 12.80
N VAL A 225 -21.06 7.59 12.60
CA VAL A 225 -21.88 7.65 11.40
C VAL A 225 -21.35 8.72 10.41
N VAL A 226 -20.96 9.90 10.89
CA VAL A 226 -20.53 10.99 9.99
C VAL A 226 -19.34 10.60 9.11
N PRO A 227 -18.28 9.94 9.62
CA PRO A 227 -17.18 9.51 8.76
C PRO A 227 -17.61 8.53 7.67
N LEU A 228 -18.55 7.63 7.95
CA LEU A 228 -19.08 6.66 6.99
C LEU A 228 -19.96 7.34 5.93
N ILE A 229 -20.80 8.31 6.35
CA ILE A 229 -21.60 9.08 5.39
C ILE A 229 -20.70 9.87 4.45
N ILE A 230 -19.66 10.52 4.96
CA ILE A 230 -18.74 11.29 4.11
C ILE A 230 -17.97 10.37 3.16
N LEU A 231 -17.53 9.19 3.61
CA LEU A 231 -16.91 8.18 2.77
C LEU A 231 -17.88 7.76 1.65
N TRP A 232 -19.12 7.44 1.99
CA TRP A 232 -20.14 7.05 1.03
C TRP A 232 -20.46 8.18 0.02
N LEU A 233 -20.57 9.44 0.48
CA LEU A 233 -20.79 10.58 -0.40
C LEU A 233 -19.61 10.81 -1.36
N TYR A 234 -18.39 10.60 -0.88
CA TYR A 234 -17.19 10.68 -1.72
C TYR A 234 -17.22 9.60 -2.81
N ASP A 235 -17.43 8.35 -2.42
CA ASP A 235 -17.52 7.20 -3.31
C ASP A 235 -18.61 7.38 -4.37
N ALA A 236 -19.83 7.73 -3.95
CA ALA A 236 -20.94 8.04 -4.83
C ALA A 236 -20.62 9.19 -5.82
N ARG A 237 -19.87 10.21 -5.37
CA ARG A 237 -19.50 11.34 -6.23
C ARG A 237 -18.44 10.97 -7.26
N VAL A 238 -17.47 10.15 -6.89
CA VAL A 238 -16.40 9.71 -7.80
C VAL A 238 -16.96 8.72 -8.83
N SER A 239 -17.80 7.78 -8.41
CA SER A 239 -18.42 6.78 -9.30
C SER A 239 -19.36 7.36 -10.36
N GLU A 240 -19.85 8.61 -10.19
CA GLU A 240 -20.65 9.28 -11.23
C GLU A 240 -19.89 9.53 -12.54
N HIS A 241 -18.57 9.65 -12.50
CA HIS A 241 -17.74 10.00 -13.66
C HIS A 241 -16.55 9.08 -13.88
N ALA A 242 -16.23 8.20 -12.92
CA ALA A 242 -15.18 7.20 -13.07
C ALA A 242 -15.69 6.05 -13.93
N GLU A 243 -14.88 5.60 -14.88
CA GLU A 243 -15.13 4.32 -15.54
C GLU A 243 -14.86 3.18 -14.56
N TRP A 244 -15.58 2.08 -14.73
CA TRP A 244 -15.36 0.89 -13.90
C TRP A 244 -13.92 0.39 -14.07
N HIS A 245 -13.24 0.23 -12.98
CA HIS A 245 -11.89 -0.31 -12.93
C HIS A 245 -11.90 -1.59 -12.08
N TRP A 246 -11.13 -2.60 -12.47
CA TRP A 246 -11.09 -3.86 -11.73
C TRP A 246 -10.66 -3.68 -10.26
N ALA A 247 -9.82 -2.67 -9.95
CA ALA A 247 -9.43 -2.35 -8.59
C ALA A 247 -10.61 -1.90 -7.71
N SER A 248 -11.60 -1.19 -8.28
CA SER A 248 -12.87 -0.90 -7.57
C SER A 248 -13.72 -2.15 -7.36
N GLY A 249 -13.55 -3.15 -8.22
CA GLY A 249 -14.23 -4.46 -8.14
C GLY A 249 -13.66 -5.44 -7.11
N ILE A 250 -12.52 -5.19 -6.48
CA ILE A 250 -11.87 -6.16 -5.56
C ILE A 250 -12.83 -6.69 -4.50
N THR A 251 -13.64 -5.83 -3.90
CA THR A 251 -14.61 -6.24 -2.88
C THR A 251 -15.67 -7.20 -3.43
N SER A 252 -16.29 -6.88 -4.56
CA SER A 252 -17.37 -7.66 -5.17
C SER A 252 -16.88 -8.90 -5.89
N LEU A 253 -15.73 -8.82 -6.57
CA LEU A 253 -15.20 -9.90 -7.40
C LEU A 253 -14.35 -10.90 -6.61
N HIS A 254 -13.65 -10.44 -5.58
CA HIS A 254 -12.68 -11.27 -4.86
C HIS A 254 -13.08 -11.51 -3.40
N VAL A 255 -13.32 -10.44 -2.61
CA VAL A 255 -13.52 -10.55 -1.15
C VAL A 255 -14.84 -11.26 -0.83
N ILE A 256 -15.96 -10.82 -1.40
CA ILE A 256 -17.27 -11.42 -1.13
C ILE A 256 -17.34 -12.88 -1.58
N PRO A 257 -16.91 -13.29 -2.80
CA PRO A 257 -16.91 -14.68 -3.20
C PRO A 257 -16.02 -15.57 -2.33
N ALA A 258 -14.81 -15.11 -1.98
CA ALA A 258 -13.90 -15.87 -1.11
C ALA A 258 -14.48 -16.05 0.31
N LEU A 259 -15.11 -15.03 0.86
CA LEU A 259 -15.76 -15.10 2.17
C LEU A 259 -16.98 -16.04 2.12
N LYS A 260 -17.81 -15.93 1.07
CA LYS A 260 -18.94 -16.84 0.85
C LYS A 260 -18.48 -18.29 0.78
N ALA A 261 -17.44 -18.58 -0.03
CA ALA A 261 -16.88 -19.92 -0.13
C ALA A 261 -16.38 -20.44 1.23
N ALA A 262 -15.68 -19.61 2.00
CA ALA A 262 -15.19 -19.97 3.34
C ALA A 262 -16.31 -20.28 4.34
N LEU A 263 -17.48 -19.65 4.20
CA LEU A 263 -18.63 -19.86 5.09
C LEU A 263 -19.53 -21.01 4.66
N THR A 264 -19.49 -21.41 3.38
CA THR A 264 -20.43 -22.38 2.82
C THR A 264 -19.80 -23.74 2.46
N THR A 265 -18.47 -23.82 2.35
CA THR A 265 -17.76 -25.05 1.97
C THR A 265 -16.57 -25.33 2.86
N GLY A 266 -16.33 -26.61 3.20
CA GLY A 266 -15.16 -27.02 3.98
C GLY A 266 -13.82 -26.75 3.27
N SER A 267 -13.77 -26.92 1.94
CA SER A 267 -12.59 -26.58 1.12
C SER A 267 -12.32 -25.08 1.10
N GLY A 268 -13.34 -24.26 0.98
CA GLY A 268 -13.21 -22.80 1.05
C GLY A 268 -12.70 -22.32 2.42
N PHE A 269 -13.19 -22.91 3.50
CA PHE A 269 -12.68 -22.63 4.84
C PHE A 269 -11.19 -23.01 4.99
N ALA A 270 -10.82 -24.23 4.57
CA ALA A 270 -9.44 -24.70 4.65
C ALA A 270 -8.48 -23.83 3.82
N MET A 271 -8.88 -23.43 2.61
CA MET A 271 -8.11 -22.52 1.76
C MET A 271 -7.94 -21.15 2.44
N LYS A 272 -9.03 -20.57 2.95
CA LYS A 272 -9.01 -19.27 3.62
C LYS A 272 -8.12 -19.29 4.87
N PHE A 273 -8.15 -20.38 5.63
CA PHE A 273 -7.29 -20.56 6.80
C PHE A 273 -5.81 -20.72 6.41
N ALA A 274 -5.51 -21.42 5.33
CA ALA A 274 -4.15 -21.53 4.80
C ALA A 274 -3.60 -20.17 4.37
N GLN A 275 -4.41 -19.39 3.64
CA GLN A 275 -4.07 -18.00 3.24
C GLN A 275 -3.86 -17.10 4.46
N PHE A 276 -4.69 -17.22 5.49
CA PHE A 276 -4.52 -16.46 6.73
C PHE A 276 -3.18 -16.77 7.43
N ARG A 277 -2.79 -18.05 7.48
CA ARG A 277 -1.46 -18.44 8.00
C ARG A 277 -0.32 -17.85 7.17
N GLU A 278 -0.44 -17.85 5.84
CA GLU A 278 0.54 -17.24 4.93
C GLU A 278 0.69 -15.75 5.23
N VAL A 279 -0.42 -15.02 5.32
CA VAL A 279 -0.43 -13.58 5.61
C VAL A 279 0.14 -13.26 6.99
N LEU A 280 -0.14 -14.08 8.01
CA LEU A 280 0.51 -13.93 9.32
C LEU A 280 2.02 -14.20 9.23
N GLY A 281 2.45 -15.08 8.34
CA GLY A 281 3.86 -15.28 8.00
C GLY A 281 4.50 -14.03 7.41
N LEU A 282 3.83 -13.33 6.50
CA LEU A 282 4.26 -12.04 5.95
C LEU A 282 4.31 -10.95 7.04
N LEU A 283 3.29 -10.87 7.89
CA LEU A 283 3.29 -9.93 9.04
C LEU A 283 4.53 -10.11 9.91
N ARG A 284 4.88 -11.37 10.20
CA ARG A 284 6.09 -11.70 10.97
C ARG A 284 7.37 -11.39 10.22
N ALA A 285 7.47 -11.75 8.94
CA ALA A 285 8.73 -11.70 8.19
C ALA A 285 9.08 -10.29 7.71
N THR A 286 8.12 -9.61 7.06
CA THR A 286 8.37 -8.36 6.32
C THR A 286 7.80 -7.11 6.99
N MET A 287 6.77 -7.26 7.86
CA MET A 287 6.13 -6.10 8.47
C MET A 287 6.64 -5.78 9.87
N LEU A 288 6.75 -6.76 10.76
CA LEU A 288 7.20 -6.57 12.15
C LEU A 288 8.65 -7.02 12.38
N GLY A 289 9.09 -8.10 11.72
CA GLY A 289 10.27 -8.88 12.10
C GLY A 289 9.94 -9.92 13.19
N THR A 290 10.68 -11.01 13.23
CA THR A 290 10.36 -12.16 14.13
C THR A 290 10.40 -11.78 15.61
N ILE A 291 11.41 -11.03 16.06
CA ILE A 291 11.53 -10.64 17.47
C ILE A 291 10.40 -9.69 17.86
N PRO A 292 10.13 -8.58 17.15
CA PRO A 292 9.01 -7.70 17.49
C PRO A 292 7.63 -8.37 17.37
N PHE A 293 7.46 -9.34 16.47
CA PHE A 293 6.24 -10.14 16.39
C PHE A 293 6.01 -10.93 17.70
N LEU A 294 7.03 -11.61 18.21
CA LEU A 294 6.96 -12.34 19.48
C LEU A 294 6.78 -11.40 20.68
N LEU A 295 7.48 -10.24 20.68
CA LEU A 295 7.29 -9.22 21.71
C LEU A 295 5.87 -8.64 21.69
N SER A 296 5.25 -8.52 20.53
CA SER A 296 3.84 -8.09 20.42
C SER A 296 2.91 -9.10 21.10
N ILE A 297 3.10 -10.40 20.84
CA ILE A 297 2.32 -11.45 21.50
C ILE A 297 2.53 -11.40 23.02
N ALA A 298 3.78 -11.31 23.49
CA ALA A 298 4.09 -11.16 24.90
C ALA A 298 3.47 -9.88 25.50
N GLY A 299 3.48 -8.78 24.75
CA GLY A 299 2.84 -7.52 25.12
C GLY A 299 1.33 -7.65 25.30
N PHE A 300 0.63 -8.34 24.39
CA PHE A 300 -0.79 -8.62 24.53
C PHE A 300 -1.10 -9.50 25.74
N VAL A 301 -0.30 -10.51 26.02
CA VAL A 301 -0.41 -11.31 27.25
C VAL A 301 -0.19 -10.44 28.48
N ALA A 302 0.83 -9.59 28.47
CA ALA A 302 1.14 -8.69 29.57
C ALA A 302 0.05 -7.64 29.84
N LEU A 303 -0.76 -7.29 28.84
CA LEU A 303 -1.92 -6.36 29.01
C LEU A 303 -2.93 -6.85 30.06
N ILE A 304 -3.01 -8.15 30.33
CA ILE A 304 -3.89 -8.71 31.37
C ILE A 304 -3.58 -8.05 32.71
N TRP A 305 -2.28 -7.87 33.00
CA TRP A 305 -1.77 -7.31 34.26
C TRP A 305 -1.27 -5.87 34.17
N THR A 306 -1.26 -5.28 32.99
CA THR A 306 -0.80 -3.90 32.78
C THR A 306 -1.95 -2.91 32.97
N ASN A 307 -1.69 -1.81 33.67
CA ASN A 307 -2.65 -0.72 33.76
C ASN A 307 -2.59 0.10 32.48
N ALA A 308 -3.71 0.17 31.76
CA ALA A 308 -3.90 1.01 30.61
C ALA A 308 -5.19 1.82 30.76
N ARG A 309 -5.22 3.05 30.29
CA ARG A 309 -6.39 3.93 30.36
C ARG A 309 -7.59 3.39 29.57
N SER A 310 -7.32 2.59 28.55
CA SER A 310 -8.34 1.81 27.82
C SER A 310 -7.73 0.51 27.30
N LYS A 311 -8.14 -0.61 27.87
CA LYS A 311 -7.80 -1.96 27.36
C LYS A 311 -8.72 -2.34 26.21
N ALA A 312 -9.96 -1.88 26.23
CA ALA A 312 -10.92 -2.19 25.18
C ALA A 312 -10.51 -1.60 23.82
N LEU A 313 -9.84 -0.45 23.79
CA LEU A 313 -9.19 0.07 22.58
C LEU A 313 -8.23 -0.94 21.97
N LEU A 314 -7.27 -1.44 22.77
CA LEU A 314 -6.18 -2.30 22.28
C LEU A 314 -6.72 -3.65 21.80
N TRP A 315 -7.62 -4.26 22.56
CA TRP A 315 -8.29 -5.50 22.16
C TRP A 315 -9.21 -5.29 20.95
N GLY A 316 -9.96 -4.19 20.92
CA GLY A 316 -10.80 -3.83 19.78
C GLY A 316 -9.95 -3.61 18.50
N TRP A 317 -8.79 -2.98 18.63
CA TRP A 317 -7.88 -2.80 17.48
C TRP A 317 -7.30 -4.13 17.00
N LEU A 318 -6.93 -5.02 17.92
CA LEU A 318 -6.49 -6.37 17.56
C LEU A 318 -7.60 -7.14 16.84
N ILE A 319 -8.79 -7.16 17.41
CA ILE A 319 -9.93 -7.89 16.83
C ILE A 319 -10.29 -7.31 15.45
N GLY A 320 -10.41 -5.98 15.34
CA GLY A 320 -10.67 -5.32 14.05
C GLY A 320 -9.60 -5.59 13.01
N GLY A 321 -8.33 -5.53 13.41
CA GLY A 321 -7.21 -5.84 12.54
C GLY A 321 -7.16 -7.30 12.11
N LEU A 322 -7.47 -8.26 13.00
CA LEU A 322 -7.52 -9.68 12.64
C LEU A 322 -8.72 -10.00 11.72
N ILE A 323 -9.89 -9.41 11.99
CA ILE A 323 -11.06 -9.54 11.09
C ILE A 323 -10.71 -8.99 9.70
N TYR A 324 -10.15 -7.79 9.64
CA TYR A 324 -9.71 -7.19 8.39
C TYR A 324 -8.68 -8.09 7.66
N THR A 325 -7.67 -8.58 8.39
CA THR A 325 -6.66 -9.48 7.82
C THR A 325 -7.28 -10.75 7.27
N TYR A 326 -8.20 -11.36 8.00
CA TYR A 326 -8.89 -12.58 7.56
C TYR A 326 -9.82 -12.33 6.37
N VAL A 327 -10.58 -11.23 6.37
CA VAL A 327 -11.59 -10.95 5.34
C VAL A 327 -10.94 -10.43 4.05
N VAL A 328 -10.04 -9.46 4.15
CA VAL A 328 -9.52 -8.70 3.01
C VAL A 328 -8.10 -9.15 2.64
N VAL A 329 -7.14 -9.09 3.58
CA VAL A 329 -5.72 -9.27 3.25
C VAL A 329 -5.42 -10.67 2.71
N THR A 330 -6.13 -11.70 3.18
CA THR A 330 -5.98 -13.07 2.68
C THR A 330 -6.32 -13.23 1.20
N VAL A 331 -7.10 -12.32 0.62
CA VAL A 331 -7.48 -12.37 -0.79
C VAL A 331 -6.34 -11.84 -1.66
N GLU A 332 -5.86 -10.66 -1.35
CA GLU A 332 -4.82 -9.98 -2.13
C GLU A 332 -3.40 -10.43 -1.75
N ARG A 333 -3.22 -10.94 -0.53
CA ARG A 333 -1.94 -11.46 0.02
C ARG A 333 -0.78 -10.47 -0.07
N VAL A 334 -1.10 -9.18 0.10
CA VAL A 334 -0.16 -8.07 0.05
C VAL A 334 0.21 -7.65 1.47
N ASP A 335 1.48 -7.62 1.79
CA ASP A 335 1.96 -7.40 3.16
C ASP A 335 1.67 -5.99 3.69
N TYR A 336 1.80 -4.93 2.88
CA TYR A 336 1.54 -3.55 3.31
C TYR A 336 0.08 -3.29 3.70
N TYR A 337 -0.86 -4.13 3.32
CA TYR A 337 -2.24 -4.03 3.80
C TYR A 337 -2.32 -4.20 5.33
N MET A 338 -1.37 -4.89 5.94
CA MET A 338 -1.29 -5.04 7.40
C MET A 338 -0.63 -3.86 8.12
N TYR A 339 -0.27 -2.79 7.41
CA TYR A 339 0.41 -1.64 7.99
C TYR A 339 -0.37 -0.99 9.14
N LEU A 340 -1.71 -1.05 9.09
CA LEU A 340 -2.61 -0.54 10.16
C LEU A 340 -2.44 -1.25 11.51
N LEU A 341 -1.83 -2.46 11.56
CA LEU A 341 -1.56 -3.21 12.79
C LEU A 341 -0.25 -2.77 13.49
N LEU A 342 0.66 -2.14 12.76
CA LEU A 342 1.99 -1.82 13.29
C LEU A 342 1.95 -0.86 14.49
N PRO A 343 1.16 0.24 14.49
CA PRO A 343 1.06 1.10 15.66
C PRO A 343 0.54 0.37 16.91
N LEU A 344 -0.41 -0.53 16.74
CA LEU A 344 -0.93 -1.36 17.83
C LEU A 344 0.17 -2.26 18.44
N CYS A 345 0.92 -2.97 17.58
CA CYS A 345 2.03 -3.82 18.01
C CYS A 345 3.11 -3.00 18.73
N ALA A 346 3.41 -1.81 18.23
CA ALA A 346 4.36 -0.91 18.87
C ALA A 346 3.89 -0.45 20.26
N LEU A 347 2.61 -0.12 20.42
CA LEU A 347 2.03 0.28 21.70
C LEU A 347 2.14 -0.82 22.75
N VAL A 348 1.82 -2.07 22.41
CA VAL A 348 1.91 -3.19 23.38
C VAL A 348 3.35 -3.57 23.69
N ILE A 349 4.30 -3.43 22.76
CA ILE A 349 5.74 -3.57 23.02
C ILE A 349 6.21 -2.46 23.97
N GLY A 350 5.77 -1.21 23.76
CA GLY A 350 6.09 -0.10 24.65
C GLY A 350 5.62 -0.35 26.09
N ALA A 351 4.40 -0.89 26.25
CA ALA A 351 3.89 -1.31 27.55
C ALA A 351 4.74 -2.42 28.19
N LEU A 352 5.14 -3.40 27.40
CA LEU A 352 6.00 -4.50 27.87
C LEU A 352 7.37 -3.97 28.34
N ILE A 353 7.97 -3.01 27.62
CA ILE A 353 9.24 -2.37 28.00
C ILE A 353 9.10 -1.62 29.33
N ALA A 354 8.03 -0.83 29.52
CA ALA A 354 7.80 -0.14 30.77
C ALA A 354 7.67 -1.13 31.94
N ARG A 355 6.88 -2.17 31.75
CA ARG A 355 6.70 -3.22 32.76
C ARG A 355 7.99 -3.99 33.06
N PHE A 356 8.81 -4.23 32.04
CA PHE A 356 10.12 -4.83 32.23
C PHE A 356 11.03 -3.92 33.07
N ALA A 357 11.02 -2.62 32.83
CA ALA A 357 11.79 -1.66 33.63
C ALA A 357 11.32 -1.61 35.09
N ASP A 358 10.00 -1.56 35.31
CA ASP A 358 9.42 -1.61 36.67
C ASP A 358 9.82 -2.92 37.40
N TRP A 359 9.82 -4.04 36.67
CA TRP A 359 10.28 -5.32 37.23
C TRP A 359 11.77 -5.30 37.60
N VAL A 360 12.65 -4.77 36.72
CA VAL A 360 14.08 -4.62 36.99
C VAL A 360 14.34 -3.77 38.25
N GLU A 361 13.55 -2.71 38.44
CA GLU A 361 13.62 -1.85 39.63
C GLU A 361 13.22 -2.61 40.89
N SER A 362 12.29 -3.56 40.81
CA SER A 362 11.82 -4.37 41.93
C SER A 362 12.74 -5.52 42.31
N VAL A 363 13.66 -5.91 41.43
CA VAL A 363 14.63 -7.01 41.71
C VAL A 363 15.69 -6.55 42.72
N ASP A 364 15.93 -7.35 43.73
CA ASP A 364 17.04 -7.12 44.67
C ASP A 364 18.37 -7.51 44.04
N ALA A 365 18.89 -6.62 43.22
CA ALA A 365 20.15 -6.79 42.50
C ALA A 365 21.04 -5.56 42.63
N ALA A 366 22.36 -5.76 42.56
CA ALA A 366 23.32 -4.67 42.53
C ALA A 366 23.08 -3.72 41.34
N LEU A 367 23.36 -2.45 41.52
CA LEU A 367 23.12 -1.40 40.52
C LEU A 367 23.69 -1.73 39.11
N PRO A 368 24.92 -2.29 38.98
CA PRO A 368 25.46 -2.70 37.68
C PRO A 368 24.62 -3.77 36.98
N ALA A 369 24.06 -4.73 37.74
CA ALA A 369 23.22 -5.79 37.20
C ALA A 369 21.88 -5.24 36.67
N ARG A 370 21.28 -4.28 37.38
CA ARG A 370 20.05 -3.59 36.88
C ARG A 370 20.33 -2.83 35.60
N TYR A 371 21.44 -2.11 35.48
CA TYR A 371 21.82 -1.45 34.24
C TYR A 371 22.08 -2.43 33.09
N ALA A 372 22.73 -3.59 33.40
CA ALA A 372 22.92 -4.63 32.40
C ALA A 372 21.61 -5.22 31.89
N MET A 373 20.60 -5.41 32.76
CA MET A 373 19.26 -5.84 32.36
C MET A 373 18.57 -4.79 31.50
N LEU A 374 18.58 -3.52 31.88
CA LEU A 374 17.98 -2.44 31.11
C LEU A 374 18.65 -2.24 29.73
N ALA A 375 19.96 -2.53 29.63
CA ALA A 375 20.71 -2.47 28.38
C ALA A 375 20.22 -3.52 27.35
N LEU A 376 19.49 -4.56 27.75
CA LEU A 376 18.87 -5.51 26.81
C LEU A 376 17.88 -4.83 25.86
N VAL A 377 17.22 -3.76 26.28
CA VAL A 377 16.24 -3.05 25.42
C VAL A 377 16.92 -2.38 24.22
N PRO A 378 17.94 -1.52 24.39
CA PRO A 378 18.64 -0.93 23.24
C PRO A 378 19.40 -2.00 22.42
N VAL A 379 19.95 -3.03 23.02
CA VAL A 379 20.58 -4.16 22.29
C VAL A 379 19.54 -4.86 21.42
N ALA A 380 18.37 -5.19 21.97
CA ALA A 380 17.27 -5.77 21.18
C ALA A 380 16.82 -4.85 20.04
N ALA A 381 16.73 -3.54 20.28
CA ALA A 381 16.38 -2.58 19.24
C ALA A 381 17.42 -2.53 18.10
N ILE A 382 18.73 -2.59 18.43
CA ILE A 382 19.80 -2.66 17.43
C ILE A 382 19.68 -3.95 16.60
N VAL A 383 19.54 -5.11 17.26
CA VAL A 383 19.38 -6.41 16.58
C VAL A 383 18.14 -6.39 15.68
N CYS A 384 17.00 -5.89 16.18
CA CYS A 384 15.78 -5.77 15.38
C CYS A 384 15.98 -4.85 14.18
N THR A 385 16.72 -3.74 14.33
CA THR A 385 17.01 -2.81 13.22
C THR A 385 17.86 -3.48 12.13
N LEU A 386 18.87 -4.23 12.51
CA LEU A 386 19.72 -4.97 11.57
C LEU A 386 18.93 -6.07 10.85
N GLN A 387 18.11 -6.83 11.57
CA GLN A 387 17.22 -7.83 10.99
C GLN A 387 16.18 -7.19 10.06
N ALA A 388 15.61 -6.04 10.45
CA ALA A 388 14.66 -5.31 9.63
C ALA A 388 15.28 -4.91 8.29
N ARG A 389 16.49 -4.32 8.32
CA ARG A 389 17.19 -3.93 7.09
C ARG A 389 17.49 -5.13 6.18
N ALA A 390 17.88 -6.26 6.75
CA ALA A 390 18.10 -7.49 5.98
C ALA A 390 16.80 -8.02 5.35
N ALA A 391 15.70 -8.00 6.10
CA ALA A 391 14.39 -8.47 5.62
C ALA A 391 13.83 -7.65 4.45
N ILE A 392 14.02 -6.33 4.47
CA ILE A 392 13.52 -5.43 3.42
C ILE A 392 14.54 -5.14 2.31
N ALA A 393 15.78 -5.64 2.42
CA ALA A 393 16.81 -5.40 1.40
C ALA A 393 16.35 -5.79 -0.02
N PRO A 394 15.66 -6.93 -0.23
CA PRO A 394 15.15 -7.31 -1.55
C PRO A 394 14.12 -6.32 -2.13
N TYR A 395 13.38 -5.61 -1.27
CA TYR A 395 12.35 -4.67 -1.70
C TYR A 395 12.89 -3.42 -2.40
N TYR A 396 14.15 -3.05 -2.13
CA TYR A 396 14.82 -1.93 -2.80
C TYR A 396 15.35 -2.31 -4.19
N ALA A 397 15.34 -3.60 -4.53
CA ALA A 397 15.79 -4.03 -5.85
C ALA A 397 14.76 -3.67 -6.92
N TYR A 398 15.22 -3.15 -8.03
CA TYR A 398 14.41 -2.91 -9.22
C TYR A 398 15.19 -3.25 -10.49
N ASN A 399 14.47 -3.50 -11.57
CA ASN A 399 15.07 -3.79 -12.87
C ASN A 399 15.60 -2.50 -13.53
N LYS A 400 16.92 -2.26 -13.41
CA LYS A 400 17.58 -1.08 -14.00
C LYS A 400 17.50 -1.04 -15.51
N GLN A 401 17.43 -2.21 -16.17
CA GLN A 401 17.32 -2.28 -17.62
C GLN A 401 15.91 -1.90 -18.06
N ALA A 402 14.87 -2.38 -17.37
CA ALA A 402 13.49 -1.97 -17.61
C ALA A 402 13.32 -0.44 -17.49
N TYR A 403 13.92 0.16 -16.45
CA TYR A 403 13.92 1.62 -16.31
C TYR A 403 14.56 2.33 -17.53
N ARG A 404 15.76 1.89 -17.94
CA ARG A 404 16.47 2.48 -19.10
C ARG A 404 15.67 2.33 -20.39
N ASN A 405 15.06 1.15 -20.61
CA ASN A 405 14.25 0.90 -21.78
C ASN A 405 12.99 1.79 -21.80
N ALA A 406 12.29 1.93 -20.68
CA ALA A 406 11.12 2.80 -20.59
C ALA A 406 11.47 4.28 -20.84
N VAL A 407 12.56 4.78 -20.26
CA VAL A 407 13.05 6.15 -20.51
C VAL A 407 13.48 6.33 -21.96
N PHE A 408 14.16 5.34 -22.57
CA PHE A 408 14.49 5.38 -23.99
C PHE A 408 13.25 5.49 -24.86
N LEU A 409 12.21 4.69 -24.58
CA LEU A 409 10.94 4.74 -25.32
C LEU A 409 10.22 6.07 -25.13
N ASN A 410 10.29 6.68 -23.95
CA ASN A 410 9.76 8.03 -23.75
C ASN A 410 10.34 9.06 -24.74
N HIS A 411 11.63 8.96 -25.06
CA HIS A 411 12.29 9.86 -26.01
C HIS A 411 12.12 9.46 -27.48
N THR A 412 11.80 8.20 -27.76
CA THR A 412 11.75 7.66 -29.13
C THR A 412 10.34 7.70 -29.71
N LEU A 413 9.33 7.41 -28.90
CA LEU A 413 7.94 7.38 -29.37
C LEU A 413 7.38 8.80 -29.51
N ALA A 414 6.51 8.98 -30.50
CA ALA A 414 5.85 10.27 -30.74
C ALA A 414 5.16 10.79 -29.48
N PRO A 415 5.32 12.08 -29.13
CA PRO A 415 4.61 12.68 -28.01
C PRO A 415 3.09 12.50 -28.12
N GLY A 416 2.43 12.11 -27.04
CA GLY A 416 0.98 11.91 -27.02
C GLY A 416 0.47 10.65 -27.72
N ALA A 417 1.34 9.80 -28.28
CA ALA A 417 0.94 8.53 -28.85
C ALA A 417 0.36 7.60 -27.77
N LEU A 418 -0.75 6.95 -28.10
CA LEU A 418 -1.33 5.91 -27.26
C LEU A 418 -0.60 4.58 -27.53
N VAL A 419 -0.32 3.85 -26.47
CA VAL A 419 0.45 2.59 -26.53
C VAL A 419 -0.30 1.46 -25.83
N VAL A 420 -0.11 0.23 -26.30
CA VAL A 420 -0.41 -0.98 -25.56
C VAL A 420 0.92 -1.54 -25.06
N VAL A 421 1.02 -1.78 -23.75
CA VAL A 421 2.23 -2.32 -23.12
C VAL A 421 1.94 -3.75 -22.70
N GLY A 422 2.65 -4.70 -23.31
CA GLY A 422 2.57 -6.12 -22.98
C GLY A 422 3.26 -6.44 -21.66
N HIS A 423 2.79 -5.81 -20.61
CA HIS A 423 3.20 -5.95 -19.22
C HIS A 423 2.04 -5.53 -18.31
N TYR A 424 1.66 -6.41 -17.41
CA TYR A 424 0.58 -6.12 -16.46
C TYR A 424 1.11 -5.30 -15.27
N GLY A 425 1.11 -3.96 -15.44
CA GLY A 425 1.49 -3.02 -14.40
C GLY A 425 1.73 -1.60 -14.92
N PRO A 426 1.20 -0.58 -14.25
CA PRO A 426 1.27 0.82 -14.69
C PRO A 426 2.65 1.46 -14.50
N ASP A 427 3.55 0.81 -13.77
CA ASP A 427 4.87 1.32 -13.42
C ASP A 427 5.74 1.56 -14.65
N VAL A 428 5.76 0.63 -15.60
CA VAL A 428 6.49 0.79 -16.87
C VAL A 428 5.83 1.85 -17.76
N LEU A 429 4.50 1.81 -17.89
CA LEU A 429 3.74 2.80 -18.65
C LEU A 429 3.95 4.22 -18.10
N TYR A 430 4.07 4.37 -16.78
CA TYR A 430 4.41 5.62 -16.14
C TYR A 430 5.74 6.20 -16.65
N TYR A 431 6.81 5.38 -16.77
CA TYR A 431 8.12 5.82 -17.23
C TYR A 431 8.21 6.00 -18.75
N ILE A 432 7.44 5.27 -19.54
CA ILE A 432 7.26 5.54 -20.97
C ILE A 432 6.57 6.90 -21.17
N ASN A 433 5.89 7.41 -20.15
CA ASN A 433 5.20 8.70 -20.13
C ASN A 433 4.18 8.82 -21.26
N ARG A 434 3.38 7.79 -21.43
CA ARG A 434 2.29 7.73 -22.41
C ARG A 434 1.00 7.31 -21.71
N TYR A 435 -0.11 7.50 -22.40
CA TYR A 435 -1.41 6.91 -22.06
C TYR A 435 -1.63 5.69 -22.93
N GLY A 436 -2.49 4.78 -22.47
CA GLY A 436 -2.83 3.61 -23.26
C GLY A 436 -3.30 2.45 -22.40
N TRP A 437 -2.81 1.25 -22.65
CA TRP A 437 -3.21 0.03 -21.97
C TRP A 437 -1.99 -0.71 -21.43
N GLU A 438 -2.11 -1.25 -20.23
CA GLU A 438 -1.17 -2.18 -19.63
C GLU A 438 -1.85 -3.54 -19.58
N GLU A 439 -1.28 -4.56 -20.22
CA GLU A 439 -2.02 -5.79 -20.40
C GLU A 439 -1.14 -7.02 -20.21
N ASP A 440 -1.76 -8.07 -19.70
CA ASP A 440 -1.13 -9.38 -19.68
C ASP A 440 -1.13 -9.98 -21.08
N PRO A 441 0.03 -10.09 -21.75
CA PRO A 441 0.08 -10.60 -23.13
C PRO A 441 -0.40 -12.04 -23.28
N TYR A 442 -0.53 -12.78 -22.17
CA TYR A 442 -1.11 -14.13 -22.20
C TYR A 442 -2.64 -14.11 -22.33
N LEU A 443 -3.29 -13.11 -21.77
CA LEU A 443 -4.76 -12.97 -21.73
C LEU A 443 -5.31 -12.06 -22.83
N TRP A 444 -4.51 -11.11 -23.29
CA TRP A 444 -4.88 -10.11 -24.29
C TRP A 444 -5.10 -10.76 -25.66
N THR A 445 -6.17 -10.39 -26.35
CA THR A 445 -6.54 -11.02 -27.62
C THR A 445 -6.37 -10.04 -28.80
N PRO A 446 -6.32 -10.52 -30.06
CA PRO A 446 -6.38 -9.65 -31.23
C PRO A 446 -7.59 -8.72 -31.26
N PHE A 447 -8.73 -9.13 -30.70
CA PHE A 447 -9.93 -8.30 -30.60
C PHE A 447 -9.70 -7.10 -29.67
N ASP A 448 -9.01 -7.32 -28.55
CA ASP A 448 -8.65 -6.28 -27.59
C ASP A 448 -7.68 -5.27 -28.23
N GLU A 449 -6.67 -5.77 -28.98
CA GLU A 449 -5.76 -4.92 -29.76
C GLU A 449 -6.50 -4.08 -30.80
N GLU A 450 -7.38 -4.68 -31.57
CA GLU A 450 -8.19 -3.96 -32.54
C GLU A 450 -9.11 -2.92 -31.88
N SER A 451 -9.60 -3.21 -30.68
CA SER A 451 -10.35 -2.25 -29.85
C SER A 451 -9.47 -1.08 -29.42
N ALA A 452 -8.24 -1.36 -28.94
CA ALA A 452 -7.28 -0.33 -28.57
C ALA A 452 -6.88 0.55 -29.77
N ILE A 453 -6.67 -0.05 -30.96
CA ILE A 453 -6.36 0.66 -32.20
C ILE A 453 -7.53 1.57 -32.60
N ARG A 454 -8.78 1.09 -32.52
CA ARG A 454 -9.96 1.95 -32.78
C ARG A 454 -10.05 3.14 -31.84
N LYS A 455 -9.54 3.00 -30.60
CA LYS A 455 -9.46 4.08 -29.61
C LYS A 455 -8.20 4.95 -29.80
N GLY A 456 -7.35 4.66 -30.78
CA GLY A 456 -6.19 5.45 -31.16
C GLY A 456 -4.83 4.89 -30.77
N ALA A 457 -4.72 3.65 -30.28
CA ALA A 457 -3.42 3.00 -30.08
C ALA A 457 -2.62 2.94 -31.39
N ARG A 458 -1.31 3.20 -31.29
CA ARG A 458 -0.40 3.22 -32.43
C ARG A 458 0.76 2.25 -32.28
N TYR A 459 1.04 1.80 -31.07
CA TYR A 459 2.18 0.95 -30.78
C TYR A 459 1.80 -0.14 -29.79
N TYR A 460 2.28 -1.36 -30.04
CA TYR A 460 2.35 -2.42 -29.06
C TYR A 460 3.81 -2.61 -28.63
N ILE A 461 4.11 -2.55 -27.34
CA ILE A 461 5.44 -2.70 -26.76
C ILE A 461 5.52 -4.07 -26.11
N SER A 462 6.32 -4.99 -26.69
CA SER A 462 6.50 -6.35 -26.14
C SER A 462 7.53 -6.31 -25.03
N ILE A 463 7.11 -6.61 -23.81
CA ILE A 463 7.95 -6.64 -22.61
C ILE A 463 8.07 -8.08 -22.10
N GLU A 464 6.95 -8.74 -21.85
CA GLU A 464 6.90 -10.09 -21.30
C GLU A 464 6.80 -11.16 -22.40
N ASP A 465 7.88 -11.29 -23.17
CA ASP A 465 7.95 -12.24 -24.28
C ASP A 465 7.57 -13.68 -23.90
N ASN A 466 7.92 -14.13 -22.70
CA ASN A 466 7.59 -15.47 -22.23
C ASN A 466 6.07 -15.67 -22.06
N ARG A 467 5.34 -14.62 -21.73
CA ARG A 467 3.88 -14.65 -21.62
C ARG A 467 3.24 -14.53 -23.01
N LEU A 468 3.76 -13.64 -23.85
CA LEU A 468 3.32 -13.48 -25.25
C LEU A 468 3.46 -14.79 -26.02
N ARG A 469 4.58 -15.52 -25.87
CA ARG A 469 4.78 -16.84 -26.50
C ARG A 469 3.75 -17.91 -26.12
N ARG A 470 3.07 -17.75 -24.98
CA ARG A 470 1.99 -18.64 -24.57
C ARG A 470 0.66 -18.29 -25.21
N ASN A 471 0.59 -17.18 -25.94
CA ASN A 471 -0.56 -16.70 -26.68
C ASN A 471 -0.24 -16.69 -28.18
N PRO A 472 -0.41 -17.86 -28.87
CA PRO A 472 -0.07 -17.98 -30.29
C PRO A 472 -0.91 -17.06 -31.17
N GLU A 473 -2.15 -16.79 -30.78
CA GLU A 473 -3.07 -15.95 -31.55
C GLU A 473 -2.58 -14.50 -31.59
N LEU A 474 -2.27 -13.90 -30.44
CA LEU A 474 -1.70 -12.54 -30.36
C LEU A 474 -0.33 -12.47 -31.05
N CYS A 475 0.51 -13.49 -30.89
CA CYS A 475 1.79 -13.59 -31.58
C CYS A 475 1.64 -13.51 -33.11
N ALA A 476 0.76 -14.32 -33.68
CA ALA A 476 0.49 -14.33 -35.11
C ALA A 476 -0.09 -13.01 -35.59
N TRP A 477 -1.00 -12.44 -34.82
CA TRP A 477 -1.65 -11.18 -35.16
C TRP A 477 -0.65 -10.03 -35.20
N LEU A 478 0.28 -9.94 -34.25
CA LEU A 478 1.32 -8.90 -34.23
C LEU A 478 2.26 -8.94 -35.43
N GLN A 479 2.40 -10.10 -36.11
CA GLN A 479 3.22 -10.19 -37.34
C GLN A 479 2.65 -9.40 -38.52
N ARG A 480 1.43 -8.95 -38.43
CA ARG A 480 0.83 -8.04 -39.44
C ARG A 480 1.56 -6.71 -39.50
N PHE A 481 2.27 -6.32 -38.46
CA PHE A 481 2.80 -4.99 -38.27
C PHE A 481 4.34 -4.94 -38.33
N PRO A 482 4.93 -3.84 -38.81
CA PRO A 482 6.37 -3.64 -38.77
C PRO A 482 6.86 -3.40 -37.32
N VAL A 483 8.11 -3.79 -37.06
CA VAL A 483 8.77 -3.56 -35.80
C VAL A 483 9.80 -2.44 -35.97
N LEU A 484 9.71 -1.39 -35.14
CA LEU A 484 10.61 -0.23 -35.20
C LEU A 484 12.06 -0.60 -34.85
N ASN A 485 12.23 -1.45 -33.82
CA ASN A 485 13.54 -1.80 -33.25
C ASN A 485 13.64 -3.30 -32.97
N PRO A 486 13.70 -4.14 -34.03
CA PRO A 486 13.58 -5.60 -33.89
C PRO A 486 14.72 -6.25 -33.09
N LYS A 487 15.83 -5.53 -32.83
CA LYS A 487 16.95 -5.99 -32.03
C LYS A 487 16.95 -5.48 -30.59
N ALA A 488 16.00 -4.60 -30.25
CA ALA A 488 15.87 -4.12 -28.87
C ALA A 488 15.33 -5.22 -27.96
N GLU A 489 15.62 -5.08 -26.67
CA GLU A 489 15.07 -5.95 -25.63
C GLU A 489 13.54 -5.87 -25.60
N TRP A 490 12.99 -4.69 -25.85
CA TRP A 490 11.57 -4.44 -25.96
C TRP A 490 11.20 -4.04 -27.40
N PRO A 491 10.81 -5.01 -28.24
CA PRO A 491 10.35 -4.73 -29.60
C PRO A 491 9.07 -3.88 -29.59
N VAL A 492 9.01 -2.89 -30.47
CA VAL A 492 7.85 -2.02 -30.62
C VAL A 492 7.22 -2.28 -31.98
N TYR A 493 6.00 -2.82 -31.98
CA TYR A 493 5.20 -3.02 -33.17
C TYR A 493 4.42 -1.74 -33.48
N VAL A 494 4.43 -1.31 -34.75
CA VAL A 494 3.66 -0.17 -35.21
C VAL A 494 2.27 -0.67 -35.60
N THR A 495 1.35 -0.68 -34.66
CA THR A 495 -0.02 -1.24 -34.82
C THR A 495 -0.99 -0.29 -35.53
N ASP A 496 -0.47 0.71 -36.22
CA ASP A 496 -1.27 1.56 -37.11
C ASP A 496 -1.68 0.77 -38.36
N PRO A 497 -2.99 0.61 -38.64
CA PRO A 497 -3.49 -0.12 -39.81
C PRO A 497 -2.91 0.36 -41.15
N ALA A 498 -2.54 1.64 -41.26
CA ALA A 498 -1.92 2.19 -42.46
C ALA A 498 -0.51 1.63 -42.73
N HIS A 499 0.09 0.97 -41.75
CA HIS A 499 1.45 0.42 -41.82
C HIS A 499 1.49 -1.12 -41.83
N GLU A 500 0.37 -1.79 -42.10
CA GLU A 500 0.36 -3.26 -42.18
C GLU A 500 1.36 -3.77 -43.25
N ARG A 501 2.02 -4.88 -42.93
CA ARG A 501 3.00 -5.47 -43.85
C ARG A 501 2.31 -6.07 -45.09
N PRO A 502 2.92 -5.97 -46.27
CA PRO A 502 2.44 -6.71 -47.44
C PRO A 502 2.32 -8.20 -47.14
N GLY A 503 1.18 -8.79 -47.50
CA GLY A 503 0.90 -10.22 -47.26
C GLY A 503 0.45 -10.59 -45.83
N ALA A 504 0.28 -9.62 -44.95
CA ALA A 504 -0.18 -9.82 -43.58
C ALA A 504 -1.48 -10.64 -43.47
N ASP A 505 -2.45 -10.33 -44.33
CA ASP A 505 -3.72 -11.07 -44.37
C ASP A 505 -3.59 -12.53 -44.81
N ALA A 506 -2.66 -12.80 -45.74
CA ALA A 506 -2.40 -14.17 -46.17
C ALA A 506 -1.78 -15.00 -45.04
N PHE A 507 -0.80 -14.41 -44.32
CA PHE A 507 -0.19 -15.05 -43.15
C PHE A 507 -1.22 -15.29 -42.03
N TRP A 508 -2.05 -14.30 -41.74
CA TRP A 508 -3.09 -14.39 -40.70
C TRP A 508 -4.13 -15.47 -41.04
N ARG A 509 -4.62 -15.52 -42.29
CA ARG A 509 -5.55 -16.58 -42.73
C ARG A 509 -4.91 -17.97 -42.63
N ALA A 510 -3.65 -18.13 -43.02
CA ALA A 510 -2.94 -19.41 -42.92
C ALA A 510 -2.79 -19.83 -41.44
N PHE A 511 -2.43 -18.90 -40.54
CA PHE A 511 -2.40 -19.17 -39.11
C PHE A 511 -3.78 -19.62 -38.57
N ARG A 512 -4.85 -18.86 -38.87
CA ARG A 512 -6.22 -19.23 -38.46
C ARG A 512 -6.65 -20.61 -38.96
N GLY A 513 -6.25 -20.99 -40.17
CA GLY A 513 -6.47 -22.32 -40.70
C GLY A 513 -5.71 -23.41 -39.93
N ALA A 514 -4.46 -23.16 -39.57
CA ALA A 514 -3.66 -24.08 -38.75
C ALA A 514 -4.21 -24.16 -37.30
N GLU A 515 -4.61 -23.04 -36.70
CA GLU A 515 -5.16 -22.98 -35.35
C GLU A 515 -6.48 -23.76 -35.25
N ALA A 516 -7.35 -23.66 -36.25
CA ALA A 516 -8.59 -24.44 -36.30
C ALA A 516 -8.38 -25.97 -36.27
N HIS A 517 -7.17 -26.44 -36.63
CA HIS A 517 -6.75 -27.85 -36.57
C HIS A 517 -5.82 -28.15 -35.38
N GLY A 518 -5.68 -27.21 -34.41
CA GLY A 518 -4.81 -27.37 -33.26
C GLY A 518 -3.31 -27.29 -33.56
N ALA A 519 -2.93 -26.80 -34.75
CA ALA A 519 -1.54 -26.70 -35.21
C ALA A 519 -0.96 -25.27 -35.21
N GLY A 520 -1.65 -24.31 -34.62
CA GLY A 520 -1.25 -22.89 -34.63
C GLY A 520 0.15 -22.66 -34.06
N ARG A 521 0.49 -23.32 -32.95
CA ARG A 521 1.83 -23.22 -32.36
C ARG A 521 2.91 -23.79 -33.27
N ALA A 522 2.69 -24.97 -33.86
CA ALA A 522 3.63 -25.55 -34.81
C ALA A 522 3.82 -24.64 -36.06
N PHE A 523 2.75 -24.00 -36.52
CA PHE A 523 2.83 -23.03 -37.60
C PHE A 523 3.77 -21.86 -37.25
N LEU A 524 3.66 -21.28 -36.04
CA LEU A 524 4.53 -20.19 -35.60
C LEU A 524 5.98 -20.63 -35.45
N ASP A 525 6.24 -21.83 -34.98
CA ASP A 525 7.58 -22.39 -34.84
C ASP A 525 8.26 -22.57 -36.20
N VAL A 526 7.53 -23.09 -37.19
CA VAL A 526 8.02 -23.21 -38.57
C VAL A 526 8.37 -21.87 -39.19
N HIS A 527 7.53 -20.87 -38.95
CA HIS A 527 7.75 -19.52 -39.48
C HIS A 527 8.69 -18.67 -38.61
N ARG A 528 9.25 -19.24 -37.53
CA ARG A 528 10.14 -18.57 -36.57
C ARG A 528 9.56 -17.27 -36.00
N VAL A 529 8.27 -17.26 -35.76
CA VAL A 529 7.53 -16.12 -35.21
C VAL A 529 7.54 -16.19 -33.70
N CYS A 530 7.68 -15.05 -33.05
CA CYS A 530 7.82 -14.91 -31.58
C CYS A 530 9.00 -15.71 -30.97
N LEU A 531 9.99 -16.04 -31.79
CA LEU A 531 11.23 -16.64 -31.36
C LEU A 531 12.25 -15.53 -31.08
N VAL A 532 12.20 -14.90 -29.94
CA VAL A 532 13.28 -14.03 -29.48
C VAL A 532 14.34 -14.88 -28.81
N LYS A 533 15.58 -14.73 -29.24
CA LYS A 533 16.74 -15.37 -28.62
C LYS A 533 16.92 -14.84 -27.21
N GLY A 534 16.88 -15.75 -26.27
CA GLY A 534 17.38 -15.74 -24.92
C GLY A 534 17.81 -14.43 -24.27
N SER A 535 17.08 -14.03 -23.27
CA SER A 535 17.65 -13.73 -21.96
C SER A 535 16.56 -14.01 -20.92
N VAL A 536 16.88 -14.93 -20.05
CA VAL A 536 16.09 -15.22 -18.86
C VAL A 536 16.39 -14.11 -17.86
N ALA A 537 15.45 -13.23 -17.68
CA ALA A 537 15.32 -12.50 -16.43
C ALA A 537 13.82 -12.42 -16.14
N SER A 538 13.37 -13.28 -15.26
CA SER A 538 12.07 -13.15 -14.58
C SER A 538 12.07 -11.82 -13.84
N ILE A 539 11.10 -10.98 -14.17
CA ILE A 539 10.72 -9.82 -13.34
C ILE A 539 9.96 -10.32 -12.13
#